data_d395ad7e85257c5894501d16c53b1e16
#
_entry.id   d395ad7e85257c5894501d16c53b1e16
#
_cell.length_a   1.000
_cell.length_b   1.000
_cell.length_c   1.000
_cell.angle_alpha   90.00
_cell.angle_beta   90.00
_cell.angle_gamma   90.00
#
_symmetry.space_group_name_H-M   'P 1'
#
loop_
_entity.id
_entity.type
_entity.pdbx_description
1 polymer ?
#
loop_
_entity_poly.entity_id
_entity_poly.type
_entity_poly.pdbx_seq_one_letter_code
_entity_poly.pdbx_strand_id
1 'polypeptide(L)'
;MKSLYLVLGSVALAALGLAYSVMLPTETAEASITLKPDEPAVVSLGKQVYAQNCASCHGVALEGQANWRQRGNDGYMPAPPHDETGHTWHHPDTYLFLMTKYGIEKMIGKTYPNNMPAYEDELSDDEIIAVLSFIKSTWPNTVKRQHD
;
A
#
# COMPACT_ATOMS: atom_id res chain seq x y z
N MET A 1 -43.96 46.79 4.20
CA MET A 1 -42.52 46.94 3.91
C MET A 1 -41.63 46.08 4.80
N LYS A 2 -41.87 45.93 6.12
CA LYS A 2 -41.02 45.11 7.02
C LYS A 2 -41.01 43.60 6.68
N SER A 3 -42.13 43.03 6.20
CA SER A 3 -42.21 41.60 5.82
C SER A 3 -41.38 41.26 4.57
N LEU A 4 -41.23 42.18 3.62
CA LEU A 4 -40.48 41.95 2.39
C LEU A 4 -38.97 41.81 2.66
N TYR A 5 -38.42 42.57 3.59
CA TYR A 5 -36.99 42.46 3.97
C TYR A 5 -36.65 41.18 4.68
N LEU A 6 -37.59 40.63 5.49
CA LEU A 6 -37.41 39.34 6.17
C LEU A 6 -37.33 38.17 5.17
N VAL A 7 -38.16 38.17 4.14
CA VAL A 7 -38.17 37.11 3.10
C VAL A 7 -36.90 37.22 2.24
N LEU A 8 -36.47 38.40 1.85
CA LEU A 8 -35.25 38.61 1.06
C LEU A 8 -33.98 38.22 1.84
N GLY A 9 -33.93 38.51 3.14
CA GLY A 9 -32.84 38.10 4.02
C GLY A 9 -32.71 36.59 4.15
N SER A 10 -33.84 35.86 4.25
CA SER A 10 -33.86 34.41 4.38
C SER A 10 -33.38 33.72 3.09
N VAL A 11 -33.74 34.20 1.93
CA VAL A 11 -33.32 33.67 0.64
C VAL A 11 -31.80 33.89 0.41
N ALA A 12 -31.28 35.07 0.78
CA ALA A 12 -29.85 35.36 0.66
C ALA A 12 -28.97 34.46 1.53
N LEU A 13 -29.40 34.17 2.78
CA LEU A 13 -28.69 33.26 3.68
C LEU A 13 -28.71 31.80 3.18
N ALA A 14 -29.83 31.36 2.61
CA ALA A 14 -29.94 30.04 2.02
C ALA A 14 -29.04 29.86 0.79
N ALA A 15 -28.96 30.88 -0.08
CA ALA A 15 -28.09 30.88 -1.25
C ALA A 15 -26.59 30.87 -0.89
N LEU A 16 -26.20 31.62 0.15
CA LEU A 16 -24.82 31.63 0.66
C LEU A 16 -24.44 30.25 1.30
N GLY A 17 -25.36 29.63 2.01
CA GLY A 17 -25.15 28.28 2.56
C GLY A 17 -24.96 27.21 1.47
N LEU A 18 -25.75 27.28 0.38
CA LEU A 18 -25.62 26.36 -0.76
C LEU A 18 -24.29 26.60 -1.53
N ALA A 19 -23.89 27.85 -1.74
CA ALA A 19 -22.63 28.17 -2.39
C ALA A 19 -21.42 27.73 -1.57
N TYR A 20 -21.49 27.85 -0.24
CA TYR A 20 -20.43 27.37 0.65
C TYR A 20 -20.27 25.86 0.61
N SER A 21 -21.37 25.11 0.55
CA SER A 21 -21.35 23.64 0.47
C SER A 21 -20.75 23.11 -0.84
N VAL A 22 -20.89 23.88 -1.94
CA VAL A 22 -20.30 23.51 -3.25
C VAL A 22 -18.80 23.83 -3.33
N MET A 23 -18.30 24.73 -2.49
CA MET A 23 -16.88 25.13 -2.46
C MET A 23 -16.04 24.32 -1.49
N LEU A 24 -16.62 23.45 -0.67
CA LEU A 24 -15.83 22.52 0.15
C LEU A 24 -15.13 21.55 -0.81
N PRO A 25 -13.78 21.43 -0.75
CA PRO A 25 -13.11 20.41 -1.51
C PRO A 25 -13.71 19.05 -1.07
N THR A 26 -14.28 18.32 -2.02
CA THR A 26 -14.56 16.90 -1.79
C THR A 26 -13.22 16.26 -1.42
N GLU A 27 -13.08 15.82 -0.20
CA GLU A 27 -11.99 14.90 0.17
C GLU A 27 -12.07 13.77 -0.85
N THR A 28 -11.12 13.77 -1.79
CA THR A 28 -10.92 12.61 -2.66
C THR A 28 -10.55 11.49 -1.70
N ALA A 29 -11.48 10.57 -1.46
CA ALA A 29 -11.16 9.35 -0.76
C ALA A 29 -9.95 8.75 -1.50
N GLU A 30 -8.78 8.78 -0.88
CA GLU A 30 -7.62 8.07 -1.41
C GLU A 30 -8.09 6.64 -1.64
N ALA A 31 -8.04 6.21 -2.90
CA ALA A 31 -8.47 4.86 -3.24
C ALA A 31 -7.62 3.90 -2.41
N SER A 32 -8.24 3.26 -1.43
CA SER A 32 -7.53 2.29 -0.59
C SER A 32 -7.05 1.15 -1.48
N ILE A 33 -5.76 0.87 -1.41
CA ILE A 33 -5.18 -0.29 -2.08
C ILE A 33 -5.75 -1.55 -1.43
N THR A 34 -6.23 -2.47 -2.25
CA THR A 34 -6.75 -3.77 -1.81
C THR A 34 -6.06 -4.87 -2.61
N LEU A 35 -5.42 -5.79 -1.92
CA LEU A 35 -4.81 -6.97 -2.54
C LEU A 35 -5.87 -8.01 -2.90
N LYS A 36 -5.59 -8.82 -3.92
CA LYS A 36 -6.52 -9.75 -4.55
C LYS A 36 -5.99 -11.19 -4.54
N PRO A 37 -5.74 -11.76 -3.35
CA PRO A 37 -5.10 -13.08 -3.21
C PRO A 37 -5.95 -14.25 -3.76
N ASP A 38 -7.25 -14.02 -3.98
CA ASP A 38 -8.20 -15.02 -4.44
C ASP A 38 -8.52 -14.87 -5.95
N GLU A 39 -7.90 -13.91 -6.65
CA GLU A 39 -8.05 -13.73 -8.10
C GLU A 39 -6.93 -14.48 -8.86
N PRO A 40 -7.20 -15.64 -9.53
CA PRO A 40 -6.16 -16.48 -10.12
C PRO A 40 -5.30 -15.77 -11.17
N ALA A 41 -5.89 -14.88 -11.98
CA ALA A 41 -5.16 -14.14 -13.00
C ALA A 41 -4.16 -13.16 -12.37
N VAL A 42 -4.58 -12.43 -11.31
CA VAL A 42 -3.73 -11.50 -10.56
C VAL A 42 -2.60 -12.24 -9.87
N VAL A 43 -2.90 -13.36 -9.20
CA VAL A 43 -1.89 -14.20 -8.52
C VAL A 43 -0.89 -14.78 -9.53
N SER A 44 -1.34 -15.18 -10.71
CA SER A 44 -0.44 -15.71 -11.77
C SER A 44 0.52 -14.63 -12.28
N LEU A 45 0.04 -13.41 -12.54
CA LEU A 45 0.88 -12.27 -12.88
C LEU A 45 1.86 -11.98 -11.74
N GLY A 46 1.38 -11.90 -10.51
CA GLY A 46 2.19 -11.62 -9.33
C GLY A 46 3.31 -12.63 -9.13
N LYS A 47 3.07 -13.92 -9.39
CA LYS A 47 4.11 -14.95 -9.37
C LYS A 47 5.23 -14.70 -10.37
N GLN A 48 4.88 -14.23 -11.57
CA GLN A 48 5.88 -13.90 -12.60
C GLN A 48 6.70 -12.67 -12.18
N VAL A 49 6.04 -11.60 -11.72
CA VAL A 49 6.69 -10.39 -11.23
C VAL A 49 7.62 -10.72 -10.05
N TYR A 50 7.17 -11.56 -9.10
CA TYR A 50 7.98 -12.01 -7.98
C TYR A 50 9.25 -12.72 -8.41
N ALA A 51 9.14 -13.65 -9.32
CA ALA A 51 10.28 -14.42 -9.82
C ALA A 51 11.34 -13.54 -10.52
N GLN A 52 10.90 -12.48 -11.18
CA GLN A 52 11.78 -11.59 -11.92
C GLN A 52 12.43 -10.51 -11.04
N ASN A 53 11.72 -10.00 -10.04
CA ASN A 53 12.12 -8.78 -9.32
C ASN A 53 12.42 -8.99 -7.84
N CYS A 54 11.87 -10.03 -7.20
CA CYS A 54 11.90 -10.18 -5.74
C CYS A 54 12.66 -11.42 -5.27
N ALA A 55 12.53 -12.54 -6.00
CA ALA A 55 13.01 -13.85 -5.58
C ALA A 55 14.52 -13.92 -5.36
N SER A 56 15.32 -13.10 -6.06
CA SER A 56 16.77 -13.06 -5.91
C SER A 56 17.23 -12.67 -4.50
N CYS A 57 16.44 -11.85 -3.81
CA CYS A 57 16.72 -11.41 -2.45
C CYS A 57 15.80 -12.09 -1.42
N HIS A 58 14.51 -12.22 -1.72
CA HIS A 58 13.50 -12.75 -0.78
C HIS A 58 13.31 -14.26 -0.83
N GLY A 59 14.09 -14.95 -1.70
CA GLY A 59 14.03 -16.40 -1.88
C GLY A 59 12.92 -16.84 -2.83
N VAL A 60 13.15 -17.95 -3.53
CA VAL A 60 12.18 -18.50 -4.51
C VAL A 60 10.94 -19.10 -3.84
N ALA A 61 11.06 -19.52 -2.59
CA ALA A 61 9.99 -20.03 -1.75
C ALA A 61 9.55 -19.00 -0.67
N LEU A 62 9.87 -17.72 -0.88
CA LEU A 62 9.52 -16.61 0.03
C LEU A 62 10.24 -16.66 1.39
N GLU A 63 11.28 -17.47 1.52
CA GLU A 63 12.00 -17.80 2.75
C GLU A 63 12.92 -16.70 3.28
N GLY A 64 13.20 -15.68 2.46
CA GLY A 64 14.12 -14.59 2.82
C GLY A 64 15.57 -15.03 2.96
N GLN A 65 16.37 -14.19 3.58
CA GLN A 65 17.78 -14.44 3.87
C GLN A 65 18.01 -14.85 5.33
N ALA A 66 19.08 -15.59 5.57
CA ALA A 66 19.47 -15.99 6.93
C ALA A 66 19.71 -14.76 7.83
N ASN A 67 19.33 -14.86 9.10
CA ASN A 67 19.53 -13.83 10.12
C ASN A 67 18.86 -12.48 9.78
N TRP A 68 17.78 -12.48 9.00
CA TRP A 68 17.11 -11.28 8.51
C TRP A 68 16.69 -10.25 9.58
N ARG A 69 16.65 -10.65 10.87
CA ARG A 69 16.36 -9.76 12.01
C ARG A 69 17.59 -9.01 12.53
N GLN A 70 18.78 -9.26 11.97
CA GLN A 70 20.03 -8.68 12.44
C GLN A 70 20.76 -8.04 11.26
N ARG A 71 21.31 -6.83 11.50
CA ARG A 71 22.15 -6.17 10.49
C ARG A 71 23.41 -6.98 10.23
N GLY A 72 23.76 -7.08 8.96
CA GLY A 72 25.04 -7.62 8.53
C GLY A 72 26.20 -6.73 8.96
N ASN A 73 27.43 -7.23 8.79
CA ASN A 73 28.66 -6.47 9.07
C ASN A 73 28.82 -5.24 8.14
N ASP A 74 28.13 -5.24 7.01
CA ASP A 74 28.03 -4.13 6.06
C ASP A 74 27.03 -3.03 6.49
N GLY A 75 26.29 -3.26 7.59
CA GLY A 75 25.29 -2.34 8.11
C GLY A 75 23.91 -2.46 7.47
N TYR A 76 23.72 -3.37 6.49
CA TYR A 76 22.45 -3.58 5.81
C TYR A 76 21.60 -4.67 6.51
N MET A 77 20.28 -4.55 6.40
CA MET A 77 19.38 -5.62 6.81
C MET A 77 19.24 -6.62 5.67
N PRO A 78 19.42 -7.93 5.93
CA PRO A 78 19.10 -8.95 4.95
C PRO A 78 17.60 -8.94 4.61
N ALA A 79 17.25 -9.45 3.42
CA ALA A 79 15.88 -9.49 2.96
C ALA A 79 15.02 -10.42 3.84
N PRO A 80 13.90 -9.91 4.41
CA PRO A 80 13.03 -10.72 5.25
C PRO A 80 12.24 -11.76 4.44
N PRO A 81 11.77 -12.83 5.09
CA PRO A 81 10.79 -13.75 4.51
C PRO A 81 9.47 -13.04 4.18
N HIS A 82 8.80 -13.50 3.14
CA HIS A 82 7.44 -13.10 2.79
C HIS A 82 6.40 -14.19 3.11
N ASP A 83 6.83 -15.34 3.61
CA ASP A 83 5.95 -16.39 4.16
C ASP A 83 5.45 -16.03 5.56
N GLU A 84 4.78 -16.97 6.23
CA GLU A 84 4.27 -16.79 7.59
C GLU A 84 5.34 -16.61 8.66
N THR A 85 6.61 -16.95 8.38
CA THR A 85 7.73 -16.78 9.33
C THR A 85 8.30 -15.37 9.33
N GLY A 86 7.98 -14.59 8.31
CA GLY A 86 8.35 -13.19 8.17
C GLY A 86 7.44 -12.24 8.96
N HIS A 87 7.40 -10.98 8.53
CA HIS A 87 6.55 -9.96 9.17
C HIS A 87 5.72 -9.15 8.17
N THR A 88 5.73 -9.52 6.89
CA THR A 88 4.99 -8.82 5.82
C THR A 88 3.51 -8.70 6.16
N TRP A 89 2.91 -9.77 6.66
CA TRP A 89 1.50 -9.85 7.01
C TRP A 89 1.07 -8.99 8.21
N HIS A 90 1.99 -8.34 8.91
CA HIS A 90 1.70 -7.38 9.98
C HIS A 90 1.39 -5.97 9.46
N HIS A 91 1.56 -5.71 8.16
CA HIS A 91 1.40 -4.40 7.56
C HIS A 91 0.18 -4.36 6.65
N PRO A 92 -0.64 -3.29 6.69
CA PRO A 92 -1.81 -3.15 5.80
C PRO A 92 -1.43 -3.15 4.32
N ASP A 93 -2.34 -3.56 3.45
CA ASP A 93 -2.18 -3.59 1.98
C ASP A 93 -1.60 -2.29 1.42
N THR A 94 -2.15 -1.14 1.83
CA THR A 94 -1.67 0.19 1.38
C THR A 94 -0.22 0.45 1.80
N TYR A 95 0.16 0.07 3.02
CA TYR A 95 1.54 0.24 3.48
C TYR A 95 2.52 -0.61 2.66
N LEU A 96 2.17 -1.87 2.41
CA LEU A 96 2.99 -2.78 1.59
C LEU A 96 3.15 -2.25 0.17
N PHE A 97 2.06 -1.75 -0.42
CA PHE A 97 2.08 -1.14 -1.74
C PHE A 97 3.02 0.07 -1.80
N LEU A 98 2.86 1.02 -0.89
CA LEU A 98 3.66 2.24 -0.85
C LEU A 98 5.13 1.95 -0.57
N MET A 99 5.41 0.99 0.32
CA MET A 99 6.76 0.52 0.64
C MET A 99 7.44 -0.08 -0.60
N THR A 100 6.74 -0.91 -1.36
CA THR A 100 7.26 -1.50 -2.59
C THR A 100 7.47 -0.44 -3.66
N LYS A 101 6.50 0.44 -3.85
CA LYS A 101 6.55 1.47 -4.88
C LYS A 101 7.64 2.50 -4.61
N TYR A 102 7.66 3.06 -3.43
CA TYR A 102 8.50 4.22 -3.11
C TYR A 102 9.75 3.92 -2.30
N GLY A 103 9.87 2.71 -1.77
CA GLY A 103 11.00 2.30 -0.93
C GLY A 103 10.94 2.84 0.50
N ILE A 104 11.75 2.23 1.38
CA ILE A 104 11.71 2.52 2.82
C ILE A 104 12.14 3.96 3.15
N GLU A 105 13.14 4.50 2.47
CA GLU A 105 13.66 5.84 2.78
C GLU A 105 12.61 6.93 2.55
N LYS A 106 11.85 6.84 1.44
CA LYS A 106 10.76 7.77 1.15
C LYS A 106 9.63 7.62 2.16
N MET A 107 9.33 6.39 2.59
CA MET A 107 8.27 6.11 3.55
C MET A 107 8.57 6.63 4.96
N ILE A 108 9.82 6.53 5.42
CA ILE A 108 10.19 6.98 6.78
C ILE A 108 10.79 8.40 6.82
N GLY A 109 11.01 9.02 5.64
CA GLY A 109 11.52 10.40 5.51
C GLY A 109 12.97 10.59 5.95
N LYS A 110 13.79 9.53 5.95
CA LYS A 110 15.21 9.58 6.32
C LYS A 110 16.01 8.46 5.65
N THR A 111 17.33 8.65 5.56
CA THR A 111 18.24 7.61 5.07
C THR A 111 18.17 6.35 5.93
N TYR A 112 18.07 5.21 5.26
CA TYR A 112 18.02 3.89 5.88
C TYR A 112 18.81 2.89 5.02
N PRO A 113 19.93 2.35 5.53
CA PRO A 113 20.75 1.39 4.79
C PRO A 113 19.94 0.11 4.49
N ASN A 114 19.61 -0.07 3.22
CA ASN A 114 18.88 -1.21 2.71
C ASN A 114 19.23 -1.47 1.24
N ASN A 115 19.03 -2.70 0.77
CA ASN A 115 19.26 -3.11 -0.61
C ASN A 115 17.98 -3.30 -1.42
N MET A 116 16.80 -3.07 -0.82
CA MET A 116 15.53 -3.15 -1.54
C MET A 116 15.34 -1.89 -2.38
N PRO A 117 15.25 -2.00 -3.71
CA PRO A 117 15.00 -0.83 -4.56
C PRO A 117 13.55 -0.33 -4.38
N ALA A 118 13.31 0.92 -4.78
CA ALA A 118 11.96 1.40 -5.07
C ALA A 118 11.59 0.98 -6.49
N TYR A 119 10.34 0.59 -6.69
CA TYR A 119 9.84 0.09 -7.98
C TYR A 119 8.95 1.08 -8.73
N GLU A 120 8.93 2.37 -8.33
CA GLU A 120 8.07 3.42 -8.91
C GLU A 120 8.23 3.54 -10.44
N ASP A 121 9.47 3.38 -10.94
CA ASP A 121 9.82 3.53 -12.35
C ASP A 121 9.96 2.17 -13.08
N GLU A 122 9.86 1.05 -12.38
CA GLU A 122 10.11 -0.29 -12.93
C GLU A 122 8.84 -1.15 -13.04
N LEU A 123 7.89 -0.98 -12.11
CA LEU A 123 6.64 -1.73 -12.07
C LEU A 123 5.43 -0.80 -12.09
N SER A 124 4.42 -1.17 -12.85
CA SER A 124 3.11 -0.54 -12.78
C SER A 124 2.41 -0.82 -11.43
N ASP A 125 1.43 0.00 -11.08
CA ASP A 125 0.62 -0.20 -9.87
C ASP A 125 -0.08 -1.57 -9.87
N ASP A 126 -0.56 -2.02 -11.04
CA ASP A 126 -1.19 -3.33 -11.19
C ASP A 126 -0.19 -4.48 -10.95
N GLU A 127 1.06 -4.35 -11.37
CA GLU A 127 2.11 -5.35 -11.11
C GLU A 127 2.52 -5.37 -9.63
N ILE A 128 2.58 -4.21 -8.98
CA ILE A 128 2.83 -4.13 -7.53
C ILE A 128 1.68 -4.78 -6.75
N ILE A 129 0.42 -4.48 -7.10
CA ILE A 129 -0.74 -5.14 -6.50
C ILE A 129 -0.70 -6.64 -6.76
N ALA A 130 -0.33 -7.06 -7.96
CA ALA A 130 -0.27 -8.47 -8.33
C ALA A 130 0.79 -9.23 -7.51
N VAL A 131 2.01 -8.71 -7.40
CA VAL A 131 3.08 -9.37 -6.64
C VAL A 131 2.76 -9.48 -5.16
N LEU A 132 2.18 -8.45 -4.56
CA LEU A 132 1.74 -8.47 -3.17
C LEU A 132 0.55 -9.42 -2.97
N SER A 133 -0.36 -9.50 -3.94
CA SER A 133 -1.48 -10.47 -3.95
C SER A 133 -0.97 -11.91 -4.04
N PHE A 134 0.04 -12.18 -4.87
CA PHE A 134 0.71 -13.48 -4.90
C PHE A 134 1.31 -13.83 -3.55
N ILE A 135 2.07 -12.94 -2.92
CA ILE A 135 2.64 -13.16 -1.58
C ILE A 135 1.51 -13.49 -0.58
N LYS A 136 0.47 -12.65 -0.49
CA LYS A 136 -0.69 -12.86 0.39
C LYS A 136 -1.41 -14.18 0.10
N SER A 137 -1.47 -14.63 -1.17
CA SER A 137 -2.12 -15.89 -1.54
C SER A 137 -1.47 -17.12 -0.93
N THR A 138 -0.15 -17.06 -0.65
CA THR A 138 0.62 -18.17 -0.08
C THR A 138 0.45 -18.33 1.43
N TRP A 139 -0.05 -17.31 2.13
CA TRP A 139 -0.18 -17.36 3.58
C TRP A 139 -1.26 -18.35 4.03
N PRO A 140 -1.06 -19.01 5.16
CA PRO A 140 -2.12 -19.79 5.81
C PRO A 140 -3.37 -18.94 6.08
N ASN A 141 -4.54 -19.55 6.05
CA ASN A 141 -5.80 -18.83 6.28
C ASN A 141 -5.86 -18.13 7.65
N THR A 142 -5.16 -18.62 8.66
CA THR A 142 -5.04 -17.96 9.96
C THR A 142 -4.29 -16.63 9.86
N VAL A 143 -3.20 -16.61 9.08
CA VAL A 143 -2.39 -15.40 8.84
C VAL A 143 -3.15 -14.39 7.98
N LYS A 144 -3.83 -14.84 6.92
CA LYS A 144 -4.69 -13.95 6.09
C LYS A 144 -5.73 -13.22 6.95
N ARG A 145 -6.43 -13.94 7.84
CA ARG A 145 -7.43 -13.33 8.74
C ARG A 145 -6.86 -12.40 9.81
N GLN A 146 -5.57 -12.45 10.08
CA GLN A 146 -4.90 -11.52 11.00
C GLN A 146 -4.42 -10.26 10.26
N HIS A 147 -4.16 -10.39 8.96
CA HIS A 147 -3.76 -9.29 8.10
C HIS A 147 -4.96 -8.41 7.71
N ASP A 148 -6.12 -9.01 7.39
CA ASP A 148 -7.37 -8.33 6.99
C ASP A 148 -8.06 -7.65 8.18
#